data_70f888ce0ef6e9f89afd52584597d5c9
#
_entry.id   70f888ce0ef6e9f89afd52584597d5c9
#
_cell.length_a   1.000
_cell.length_b   1.000
_cell.length_c   1.000
_cell.angle_alpha   90.00
_cell.angle_beta   90.00
_cell.angle_gamma   90.00
#
_symmetry.space_group_name_H-M   'P 1'
#
loop_
_entity.id
_entity.type
_entity.pdbx_description
1 polymer ?
#
loop_
_entity_poly.entity_id
_entity_poly.type
_entity_poly.pdbx_seq_one_letter_code
_entity_poly.pdbx_strand_id
1 'polypeptide(L)'
;GTTPDHISAIYNAVKDLAPRVIPEIEPACRLSGLEAYNITKDSLFVNVGERTNVTGSKKFARLIREQNYAEALDVARQQVESGAQIIDINMDEGMLDSQAAMVTFLNLIASEPDISRVPIMIDSSKWEIIEAGLKCVQGKPIVNSISLKEGHEEFVQKAKLCRRYGAAIIVMAFDEAGQADTAARKREICERSYRVLVDEVGFPAEDIIFDPNIFAVATGIEEHNNYAVDFIEATGWIKQNLPHAMISGGVSNVSFSFRGNEPVREAIHAVFLYHCIKQG
;
A
#
# COMPACT_ATOMS: atom_id res chain seq x y z
N GLY A 1 7.31 3.15 -40.36
CA GLY A 1 8.38 3.19 -39.38
C GLY A 1 9.35 4.33 -39.66
N THR A 2 10.23 4.64 -38.67
CA THR A 2 11.24 5.68 -38.77
C THR A 2 12.42 5.19 -39.57
N THR A 3 12.86 5.96 -40.59
CA THR A 3 14.03 5.67 -41.41
C THR A 3 15.25 6.51 -40.95
N PRO A 4 16.47 6.19 -41.41
CA PRO A 4 17.65 7.04 -41.14
C PRO A 4 17.47 8.50 -41.56
N ASP A 5 16.75 8.75 -42.66
CA ASP A 5 16.49 10.12 -43.14
C ASP A 5 15.58 10.89 -42.17
N HIS A 6 14.56 10.23 -41.57
CA HIS A 6 13.75 10.84 -40.54
C HIS A 6 14.57 11.17 -39.29
N ILE A 7 15.46 10.28 -38.87
CA ILE A 7 16.36 10.54 -37.74
C ILE A 7 17.30 11.72 -38.05
N SER A 8 17.88 11.75 -39.26
CA SER A 8 18.75 12.86 -39.70
C SER A 8 17.99 14.19 -39.72
N ALA A 9 16.74 14.20 -40.21
CA ALA A 9 15.92 15.41 -40.23
C ALA A 9 15.60 15.90 -38.80
N ILE A 10 15.24 15.00 -37.88
CA ILE A 10 14.99 15.33 -36.47
C ILE A 10 16.27 15.89 -35.82
N TYR A 11 17.41 15.20 -35.99
CA TYR A 11 18.68 15.65 -35.44
C TYR A 11 19.04 17.05 -35.95
N ASN A 12 18.95 17.29 -37.27
CA ASN A 12 19.27 18.59 -37.85
C ASN A 12 18.33 19.71 -37.38
N ALA A 13 17.06 19.37 -37.10
CA ALA A 13 16.10 20.35 -36.59
C ALA A 13 16.39 20.77 -35.12
N VAL A 14 17.03 19.91 -34.31
CA VAL A 14 17.20 20.17 -32.88
C VAL A 14 18.65 20.35 -32.42
N LYS A 15 19.67 20.01 -33.25
CA LYS A 15 21.08 19.98 -32.84
C LYS A 15 21.60 21.31 -32.31
N ASP A 16 21.06 22.43 -32.79
CA ASP A 16 21.47 23.79 -32.41
C ASP A 16 20.53 24.42 -31.36
N LEU A 17 19.50 23.68 -30.89
CA LEU A 17 18.60 24.16 -29.86
C LEU A 17 19.17 23.86 -28.48
N ALA A 18 18.92 24.76 -27.52
CA ALA A 18 19.25 24.50 -26.12
C ALA A 18 18.41 23.34 -25.59
N PRO A 19 18.98 22.44 -24.74
CA PRO A 19 18.19 21.41 -24.08
C PRO A 19 17.03 22.02 -23.26
N ARG A 20 15.90 21.30 -23.20
CA ARG A 20 14.83 21.78 -22.37
C ARG A 20 15.25 21.81 -20.89
N VAL A 21 14.80 22.82 -20.17
CA VAL A 21 14.95 22.87 -18.72
C VAL A 21 13.97 21.86 -18.12
N ILE A 22 14.47 20.96 -17.27
CA ILE A 22 13.63 20.01 -16.53
C ILE A 22 12.93 20.79 -15.43
N PRO A 23 11.58 20.82 -15.39
CA PRO A 23 10.87 21.52 -14.33
C PRO A 23 11.06 20.82 -12.99
N GLU A 24 11.13 21.60 -11.93
CA GLU A 24 10.97 21.06 -10.57
C GLU A 24 9.52 20.62 -10.38
N ILE A 25 9.34 19.38 -9.97
CA ILE A 25 8.03 18.79 -9.70
C ILE A 25 7.92 18.56 -8.19
N GLU A 26 6.87 19.11 -7.58
CA GLU A 26 6.61 18.93 -6.15
C GLU A 26 6.51 17.42 -5.82
N PRO A 27 7.22 16.91 -4.80
CA PRO A 27 7.13 15.52 -4.38
C PRO A 27 5.69 15.16 -3.99
N ALA A 28 5.19 14.04 -4.52
CA ALA A 28 3.89 13.50 -4.18
C ALA A 28 3.87 12.00 -4.50
N CYS A 29 3.09 11.23 -3.77
CA CYS A 29 2.87 9.82 -4.12
C CYS A 29 1.99 9.74 -5.36
N ARG A 30 2.59 9.38 -6.48
CA ARG A 30 1.93 9.34 -7.79
C ARG A 30 1.70 7.90 -8.20
N LEU A 31 0.56 7.37 -7.78
CA LEU A 31 0.11 6.03 -8.11
C LEU A 31 -0.62 6.01 -9.45
N SER A 32 -0.76 4.84 -10.03
CA SER A 32 -1.61 4.66 -11.21
C SER A 32 -2.02 3.20 -11.41
N GLY A 33 -3.27 3.02 -11.81
CA GLY A 33 -3.70 1.92 -12.66
C GLY A 33 -3.64 2.40 -14.11
N LEU A 34 -4.74 2.25 -14.86
CA LEU A 34 -4.91 2.91 -16.17
C LEU A 34 -5.09 4.44 -16.02
N GLU A 35 -5.61 4.87 -14.87
CA GLU A 35 -5.74 6.28 -14.52
C GLU A 35 -4.71 6.68 -13.47
N ALA A 36 -4.25 7.93 -13.51
CA ALA A 36 -3.37 8.47 -12.48
C ALA A 36 -4.13 8.71 -11.18
N TYR A 37 -3.55 8.32 -10.07
CA TYR A 37 -4.03 8.65 -8.74
C TYR A 37 -2.89 9.28 -7.92
N ASN A 38 -2.92 10.60 -7.80
CA ASN A 38 -1.90 11.37 -7.12
C ASN A 38 -2.35 11.74 -5.71
N ILE A 39 -1.60 11.32 -4.70
CA ILE A 39 -1.82 11.71 -3.31
C ILE A 39 -0.93 12.90 -3.01
N THR A 40 -1.55 14.06 -2.85
CA THR A 40 -0.92 15.35 -2.58
C THR A 40 -1.32 15.86 -1.20
N LYS A 41 -0.77 16.99 -0.77
CA LYS A 41 -1.17 17.66 0.48
C LYS A 41 -2.65 18.09 0.53
N ASP A 42 -3.27 18.23 -0.65
CA ASP A 42 -4.67 18.63 -0.77
C ASP A 42 -5.61 17.42 -0.93
N SER A 43 -5.05 16.20 -0.96
CA SER A 43 -5.84 14.98 -1.05
C SER A 43 -6.59 14.71 0.25
N LEU A 44 -7.83 14.24 0.11
CA LEU A 44 -8.63 13.76 1.23
C LEU A 44 -8.18 12.34 1.64
N PHE A 45 -8.85 11.79 2.66
CA PHE A 45 -8.63 10.42 3.12
C PHE A 45 -8.75 9.41 1.99
N VAL A 46 -7.80 8.48 1.93
CA VAL A 46 -7.73 7.45 0.88
C VAL A 46 -8.36 6.15 1.38
N ASN A 47 -9.34 5.64 0.64
CA ASN A 47 -9.97 4.36 0.91
C ASN A 47 -9.32 3.25 0.12
N VAL A 48 -8.79 2.25 0.83
CA VAL A 48 -8.28 1.00 0.25
C VAL A 48 -9.35 -0.07 0.40
N GLY A 49 -9.77 -0.68 -0.70
CA GLY A 49 -10.74 -1.77 -0.70
C GLY A 49 -10.04 -3.10 -0.41
N GLU A 50 -10.46 -3.81 0.63
CA GLU A 50 -9.87 -5.06 1.10
C GLU A 50 -10.79 -6.29 0.94
N ARG A 51 -11.81 -6.23 0.08
CA ARG A 51 -12.70 -7.38 -0.14
C ARG A 51 -12.12 -8.43 -1.08
N THR A 52 -11.05 -8.11 -1.80
CA THR A 52 -10.25 -9.00 -2.64
C THR A 52 -9.08 -9.64 -1.88
N ASN A 53 -9.28 -9.86 -0.60
CA ASN A 53 -8.32 -10.48 0.31
C ASN A 53 -8.90 -11.79 0.85
N VAL A 54 -8.24 -12.94 0.57
CA VAL A 54 -8.72 -14.27 0.95
C VAL A 54 -8.73 -14.49 2.46
N THR A 55 -7.90 -13.78 3.22
CA THR A 55 -7.89 -13.86 4.69
C THR A 55 -8.99 -13.01 5.32
N GLY A 56 -9.35 -11.89 4.68
CA GLY A 56 -10.35 -10.94 5.17
C GLY A 56 -11.78 -11.19 4.68
N SER A 57 -11.95 -11.89 3.55
CA SER A 57 -13.26 -12.11 2.91
C SER A 57 -13.54 -13.58 2.65
N LYS A 58 -14.42 -14.17 3.45
CA LYS A 58 -14.84 -15.57 3.27
C LYS A 58 -15.47 -15.83 1.89
N LYS A 59 -16.23 -14.85 1.37
CA LYS A 59 -16.81 -14.93 0.01
C LYS A 59 -15.71 -15.01 -1.03
N PHE A 60 -14.75 -14.09 -1.00
CA PHE A 60 -13.66 -14.05 -1.98
C PHE A 60 -12.78 -15.30 -1.89
N ALA A 61 -12.40 -15.74 -0.68
CA ALA A 61 -11.64 -16.97 -0.46
C ALA A 61 -12.32 -18.20 -1.09
N ARG A 62 -13.65 -18.33 -0.94
CA ARG A 62 -14.41 -19.40 -1.58
C ARG A 62 -14.34 -19.32 -3.11
N LEU A 63 -14.57 -18.14 -3.68
CA LEU A 63 -14.56 -17.94 -5.12
C LEU A 63 -13.21 -18.29 -5.75
N ILE A 64 -12.10 -17.90 -5.10
CA ILE A 64 -10.75 -18.23 -5.58
C ILE A 64 -10.48 -19.73 -5.50
N ARG A 65 -10.86 -20.40 -4.39
CA ARG A 65 -10.72 -21.86 -4.27
C ARG A 65 -11.53 -22.64 -5.29
N GLU A 66 -12.72 -22.17 -5.60
CA GLU A 66 -13.62 -22.75 -6.62
C GLU A 66 -13.22 -22.34 -8.06
N GLN A 67 -12.18 -21.51 -8.21
CA GLN A 67 -11.74 -20.92 -9.49
C GLN A 67 -12.86 -20.14 -10.22
N ASN A 68 -13.84 -19.62 -9.45
CA ASN A 68 -14.90 -18.77 -10.00
C ASN A 68 -14.40 -17.32 -10.12
N TYR A 69 -13.48 -17.11 -11.05
CA TYR A 69 -12.86 -15.80 -11.25
C TYR A 69 -13.83 -14.74 -11.78
N ALA A 70 -14.90 -15.13 -12.48
CA ALA A 70 -15.91 -14.20 -12.96
C ALA A 70 -16.58 -13.46 -11.79
N GLU A 71 -17.09 -14.20 -10.79
CA GLU A 71 -17.65 -13.57 -9.59
C GLU A 71 -16.57 -12.90 -8.70
N ALA A 72 -15.34 -13.40 -8.71
CA ALA A 72 -14.23 -12.75 -8.01
C ALA A 72 -13.91 -11.36 -8.59
N LEU A 73 -13.97 -11.20 -9.92
CA LEU A 73 -13.85 -9.89 -10.60
C LEU A 73 -15.00 -8.94 -10.22
N ASP A 74 -16.23 -9.47 -10.05
CA ASP A 74 -17.36 -8.66 -9.58
C ASP A 74 -17.12 -8.11 -8.16
N VAL A 75 -16.45 -8.88 -7.29
CA VAL A 75 -16.05 -8.36 -5.96
C VAL A 75 -15.07 -7.20 -6.10
N ALA A 76 -14.10 -7.28 -7.00
CA ALA A 76 -13.16 -6.19 -7.27
C ALA A 76 -13.89 -4.97 -7.85
N ARG A 77 -14.76 -5.18 -8.85
CA ARG A 77 -15.55 -4.11 -9.50
C ARG A 77 -16.42 -3.36 -8.50
N GLN A 78 -17.14 -4.08 -7.64
CA GLN A 78 -18.00 -3.48 -6.61
C GLN A 78 -17.22 -2.58 -5.65
N GLN A 79 -15.96 -2.90 -5.31
CA GLN A 79 -15.15 -2.02 -4.48
C GLN A 79 -14.84 -0.69 -5.18
N VAL A 80 -14.46 -0.73 -6.45
CA VAL A 80 -14.16 0.46 -7.25
C VAL A 80 -15.42 1.31 -7.43
N GLU A 81 -16.56 0.70 -7.77
CA GLU A 81 -17.86 1.38 -7.91
C GLU A 81 -18.33 2.00 -6.59
N SER A 82 -18.01 1.38 -5.46
CA SER A 82 -18.33 1.89 -4.12
C SER A 82 -17.35 2.96 -3.62
N GLY A 83 -16.37 3.37 -4.44
CA GLY A 83 -15.48 4.49 -4.15
C GLY A 83 -14.11 4.12 -3.59
N ALA A 84 -13.70 2.86 -3.63
CA ALA A 84 -12.31 2.50 -3.33
C ALA A 84 -11.38 3.15 -4.36
N GLN A 85 -10.36 3.83 -3.87
CA GLN A 85 -9.38 4.54 -4.70
C GLN A 85 -8.16 3.68 -5.00
N ILE A 86 -7.97 2.63 -4.21
CA ILE A 86 -6.97 1.58 -4.35
C ILE A 86 -7.66 0.27 -3.99
N ILE A 87 -7.32 -0.84 -4.64
CA ILE A 87 -7.78 -2.17 -4.21
C ILE A 87 -6.60 -3.04 -3.80
N ASP A 88 -6.72 -3.63 -2.61
CA ASP A 88 -5.77 -4.58 -2.05
C ASP A 88 -6.13 -6.00 -2.53
N ILE A 89 -5.12 -6.75 -2.96
CA ILE A 89 -5.28 -8.12 -3.44
C ILE A 89 -4.35 -9.03 -2.66
N ASN A 90 -4.92 -9.96 -1.91
CA ASN A 90 -4.22 -10.97 -1.14
C ASN A 90 -4.73 -12.36 -1.48
N MET A 91 -3.80 -13.28 -1.77
CA MET A 91 -4.07 -14.69 -2.10
C MET A 91 -3.43 -15.65 -1.11
N ASP A 92 -3.01 -15.18 0.08
CA ASP A 92 -2.31 -16.00 1.09
C ASP A 92 -3.27 -16.97 1.78
N GLU A 93 -3.37 -18.19 1.24
CA GLU A 93 -4.10 -19.29 1.85
C GLU A 93 -3.32 -20.60 1.74
N GLY A 94 -3.28 -21.37 2.84
CA GLY A 94 -2.44 -22.57 2.93
C GLY A 94 -2.83 -23.72 1.98
N MET A 95 -4.04 -23.74 1.46
CA MET A 95 -4.57 -24.76 0.54
C MET A 95 -4.56 -24.30 -0.93
N LEU A 96 -4.02 -23.13 -1.23
CA LEU A 96 -4.02 -22.49 -2.53
C LEU A 96 -2.59 -22.39 -3.07
N ASP A 97 -2.40 -22.57 -4.38
CA ASP A 97 -1.23 -22.03 -5.06
C ASP A 97 -1.40 -20.50 -5.19
N SER A 98 -0.98 -19.82 -4.12
CA SER A 98 -1.19 -18.38 -3.96
C SER A 98 -0.50 -17.57 -5.05
N GLN A 99 0.67 -18.02 -5.53
CA GLN A 99 1.39 -17.35 -6.61
C GLN A 99 0.63 -17.47 -7.94
N ALA A 100 0.19 -18.67 -8.30
CA ALA A 100 -0.59 -18.88 -9.52
C ALA A 100 -1.93 -18.15 -9.46
N ALA A 101 -2.61 -18.14 -8.31
CA ALA A 101 -3.86 -17.42 -8.11
C ALA A 101 -3.67 -15.90 -8.26
N MET A 102 -2.61 -15.33 -7.66
CA MET A 102 -2.26 -13.90 -7.78
C MET A 102 -2.05 -13.53 -9.25
N VAL A 103 -1.19 -14.25 -9.96
CA VAL A 103 -0.91 -14.01 -11.38
C VAL A 103 -2.16 -14.11 -12.24
N THR A 104 -2.97 -15.16 -12.03
CA THR A 104 -4.20 -15.37 -12.80
C THR A 104 -5.18 -14.22 -12.57
N PHE A 105 -5.42 -13.85 -11.32
CA PHE A 105 -6.39 -12.81 -10.99
C PHE A 105 -5.96 -11.43 -11.48
N LEU A 106 -4.67 -11.07 -11.33
CA LEU A 106 -4.14 -9.80 -11.83
C LEU A 106 -4.19 -9.70 -13.36
N ASN A 107 -3.90 -10.80 -14.07
CA ASN A 107 -4.02 -10.81 -15.53
C ASN A 107 -5.48 -10.65 -15.99
N LEU A 108 -6.44 -11.21 -15.25
CA LEU A 108 -7.87 -11.00 -15.53
C LEU A 108 -8.27 -9.55 -15.25
N ILE A 109 -7.84 -8.96 -14.13
CA ILE A 109 -8.09 -7.53 -13.83
C ILE A 109 -7.53 -6.63 -14.93
N ALA A 110 -6.37 -6.95 -15.49
CA ALA A 110 -5.76 -6.15 -16.57
C ALA A 110 -6.64 -6.03 -17.81
N SER A 111 -7.55 -6.98 -18.05
CA SER A 111 -8.53 -6.94 -19.14
C SER A 111 -9.85 -6.24 -18.79
N GLU A 112 -10.00 -5.77 -17.54
CA GLU A 112 -11.21 -5.14 -17.02
C GLU A 112 -10.94 -3.64 -16.71
N PRO A 113 -11.14 -2.72 -17.66
CA PRO A 113 -10.83 -1.29 -17.47
C PRO A 113 -11.54 -0.65 -16.27
N ASP A 114 -12.77 -1.09 -15.97
CA ASP A 114 -13.57 -0.58 -14.85
C ASP A 114 -12.93 -0.92 -13.49
N ILE A 115 -12.09 -1.97 -13.42
CA ILE A 115 -11.36 -2.36 -12.23
C ILE A 115 -9.94 -1.80 -12.27
N SER A 116 -9.23 -2.03 -13.37
CA SER A 116 -7.80 -1.69 -13.51
C SER A 116 -7.52 -0.19 -13.63
N ARG A 117 -8.55 0.66 -13.71
CA ARG A 117 -8.38 2.13 -13.67
C ARG A 117 -7.75 2.62 -12.38
N VAL A 118 -7.99 1.95 -11.24
CA VAL A 118 -7.39 2.31 -9.95
C VAL A 118 -6.06 1.58 -9.71
N PRO A 119 -5.14 2.13 -8.90
CA PRO A 119 -3.92 1.43 -8.49
C PRO A 119 -4.24 0.14 -7.73
N ILE A 120 -3.38 -0.86 -7.93
CA ILE A 120 -3.43 -2.14 -7.22
C ILE A 120 -2.43 -2.13 -6.08
N MET A 121 -2.85 -2.61 -4.91
CA MET A 121 -1.98 -2.95 -3.79
C MET A 121 -1.80 -4.46 -3.77
N ILE A 122 -0.55 -4.93 -3.89
CA ILE A 122 -0.22 -6.36 -3.89
C ILE A 122 0.16 -6.71 -2.46
N ASP A 123 -0.66 -7.54 -1.83
CA ASP A 123 -0.52 -7.95 -0.44
C ASP A 123 -0.15 -9.44 -0.34
N SER A 124 0.97 -9.72 0.27
CA SER A 124 1.37 -11.07 0.66
C SER A 124 2.42 -11.05 1.77
N SER A 125 2.40 -12.09 2.59
CA SER A 125 3.46 -12.39 3.56
C SER A 125 4.73 -12.97 2.91
N LYS A 126 4.65 -13.35 1.61
CA LYS A 126 5.74 -14.01 0.88
C LYS A 126 6.21 -13.15 -0.28
N TRP A 127 7.53 -12.88 -0.30
CA TRP A 127 8.13 -12.02 -1.31
C TRP A 127 7.94 -12.55 -2.75
N GLU A 128 8.05 -13.86 -2.97
CA GLU A 128 7.87 -14.47 -4.28
C GLU A 128 6.48 -14.21 -4.90
N ILE A 129 5.45 -14.12 -4.05
CA ILE A 129 4.08 -13.80 -4.50
C ILE A 129 3.98 -12.32 -4.86
N ILE A 130 4.56 -11.44 -4.02
CA ILE A 130 4.62 -10.00 -4.30
C ILE A 130 5.33 -9.76 -5.63
N GLU A 131 6.51 -10.35 -5.83
CA GLU A 131 7.28 -10.15 -7.06
C GLU A 131 6.55 -10.69 -8.30
N ALA A 132 5.89 -11.85 -8.20
CA ALA A 132 5.07 -12.38 -9.26
C ALA A 132 3.91 -11.43 -9.63
N GLY A 133 3.25 -10.85 -8.62
CA GLY A 133 2.21 -9.85 -8.79
C GLY A 133 2.72 -8.57 -9.45
N LEU A 134 3.88 -8.05 -9.01
CA LEU A 134 4.51 -6.85 -9.59
C LEU A 134 4.78 -6.99 -11.09
N LYS A 135 5.07 -8.20 -11.56
CA LYS A 135 5.27 -8.50 -13.00
C LYS A 135 3.98 -8.47 -13.83
N CYS A 136 2.82 -8.49 -13.18
CA CYS A 136 1.51 -8.54 -13.85
C CYS A 136 0.80 -7.18 -13.89
N VAL A 137 1.15 -6.24 -13.02
CA VAL A 137 0.45 -4.95 -12.92
C VAL A 137 1.01 -3.90 -13.86
N GLN A 138 0.10 -3.06 -14.37
CA GLN A 138 0.41 -1.87 -15.14
C GLN A 138 0.43 -0.64 -14.22
N GLY A 139 1.18 0.40 -14.61
CA GLY A 139 1.25 1.65 -13.86
C GLY A 139 2.16 1.56 -12.62
N LYS A 140 1.76 2.25 -11.55
CA LYS A 140 2.53 2.30 -10.29
C LYS A 140 1.71 1.69 -9.15
N PRO A 141 1.98 0.43 -8.78
CA PRO A 141 1.31 -0.27 -7.69
C PRO A 141 1.88 0.10 -6.32
N ILE A 142 1.29 -0.48 -5.28
CA ILE A 142 1.79 -0.46 -3.92
C ILE A 142 2.12 -1.89 -3.50
N VAL A 143 3.25 -2.08 -2.82
CA VAL A 143 3.60 -3.34 -2.15
C VAL A 143 3.12 -3.31 -0.70
N ASN A 144 2.39 -4.30 -0.28
CA ASN A 144 1.95 -4.52 1.09
C ASN A 144 2.46 -5.91 1.56
N SER A 145 3.50 -6.00 2.35
CA SER A 145 4.32 -4.96 2.94
C SER A 145 5.78 -5.44 3.07
N ILE A 146 6.66 -4.51 3.43
CA ILE A 146 8.01 -4.84 3.89
C ILE A 146 8.20 -4.39 5.34
N SER A 147 9.13 -4.98 6.05
CA SER A 147 9.44 -4.62 7.44
C SER A 147 10.85 -5.06 7.84
N LEU A 148 11.31 -4.57 8.98
CA LEU A 148 12.58 -4.99 9.59
C LEU A 148 12.48 -6.32 10.35
N LYS A 149 11.36 -7.04 10.27
CA LYS A 149 11.12 -8.31 10.97
C LYS A 149 12.23 -9.34 10.71
N GLU A 150 12.62 -9.49 9.46
CA GLU A 150 13.65 -10.45 9.02
C GLU A 150 15.06 -9.83 9.02
N GLY A 151 15.21 -8.63 9.60
CA GLY A 151 16.47 -7.92 9.73
C GLY A 151 16.77 -6.92 8.62
N HIS A 152 17.84 -6.17 8.82
CA HIS A 152 18.25 -5.04 7.99
C HIS A 152 18.54 -5.44 6.53
N GLU A 153 19.32 -6.51 6.31
CA GLU A 153 19.77 -6.89 4.96
C GLU A 153 18.59 -7.26 4.05
N GLU A 154 17.66 -8.07 4.58
CA GLU A 154 16.48 -8.49 3.83
C GLU A 154 15.54 -7.30 3.54
N PHE A 155 15.38 -6.41 4.50
CA PHE A 155 14.62 -5.18 4.32
C PHE A 155 15.20 -4.31 3.19
N VAL A 156 16.51 -4.09 3.17
CA VAL A 156 17.22 -3.34 2.11
C VAL A 156 17.07 -4.02 0.74
N GLN A 157 17.19 -5.35 0.68
CA GLN A 157 17.02 -6.08 -0.57
C GLN A 157 15.60 -5.94 -1.13
N LYS A 158 14.57 -6.14 -0.30
CA LYS A 158 13.16 -5.98 -0.70
C LYS A 158 12.88 -4.53 -1.13
N ALA A 159 13.37 -3.54 -0.40
CA ALA A 159 13.22 -2.14 -0.75
C ALA A 159 13.86 -1.79 -2.11
N LYS A 160 15.07 -2.29 -2.39
CA LYS A 160 15.73 -2.12 -3.70
C LYS A 160 14.92 -2.74 -4.83
N LEU A 161 14.31 -3.91 -4.60
CA LEU A 161 13.46 -4.55 -5.60
C LEU A 161 12.16 -3.75 -5.82
N CYS A 162 11.46 -3.30 -4.76
CA CYS A 162 10.29 -2.43 -4.88
C CYS A 162 10.61 -1.18 -5.69
N ARG A 163 11.74 -0.51 -5.37
CA ARG A 163 12.21 0.66 -6.12
C ARG A 163 12.49 0.35 -7.59
N ARG A 164 13.07 -0.81 -7.88
CA ARG A 164 13.37 -1.27 -9.25
C ARG A 164 12.09 -1.50 -10.06
N TYR A 165 11.03 -2.02 -9.42
CA TYR A 165 9.71 -2.16 -10.04
C TYR A 165 8.92 -0.83 -10.10
N GLY A 166 9.41 0.22 -9.45
CA GLY A 166 8.76 1.53 -9.41
C GLY A 166 7.51 1.57 -8.52
N ALA A 167 7.38 0.64 -7.56
CA ALA A 167 6.25 0.57 -6.66
C ALA A 167 6.42 1.50 -5.44
N ALA A 168 5.31 2.05 -4.93
CA ALA A 168 5.24 2.55 -3.57
C ALA A 168 5.18 1.39 -2.57
N ILE A 169 5.47 1.64 -1.30
CA ILE A 169 5.57 0.57 -0.28
C ILE A 169 4.81 0.89 0.99
N ILE A 170 4.11 -0.11 1.52
CA ILE A 170 3.71 -0.15 2.92
C ILE A 170 4.88 -0.67 3.74
N VAL A 171 5.25 0.06 4.79
CA VAL A 171 6.30 -0.33 5.75
C VAL A 171 5.66 -0.55 7.10
N MET A 172 5.57 -1.80 7.52
CA MET A 172 5.03 -2.13 8.84
C MET A 172 6.01 -1.75 9.95
N ALA A 173 5.50 -1.17 11.02
CA ALA A 173 6.27 -0.96 12.25
C ALA A 173 6.50 -2.29 12.98
N PHE A 174 7.37 -3.11 12.40
CA PHE A 174 7.72 -4.44 12.85
C PHE A 174 9.22 -4.67 12.65
N ASP A 175 9.94 -4.94 13.71
CA ASP A 175 11.36 -5.25 13.67
C ASP A 175 11.67 -6.64 14.23
N GLU A 176 12.94 -6.92 14.44
CA GLU A 176 13.45 -8.20 14.92
C GLU A 176 12.91 -8.56 16.32
N ALA A 177 12.48 -7.56 17.11
CA ALA A 177 11.89 -7.76 18.42
C ALA A 177 10.37 -7.94 18.42
N GLY A 178 9.71 -7.67 17.30
CA GLY A 178 8.26 -7.83 17.13
C GLY A 178 7.56 -6.57 16.63
N GLN A 179 6.22 -6.66 16.56
CA GLN A 179 5.37 -5.53 16.18
C GLN A 179 5.41 -4.42 17.24
N ALA A 180 5.43 -3.17 16.78
CA ALA A 180 5.34 -2.02 17.66
C ALA A 180 3.93 -1.86 18.22
N ASP A 181 3.79 -1.91 19.52
CA ASP A 181 2.55 -1.74 20.27
C ASP A 181 2.40 -0.33 20.86
N THR A 182 3.47 0.23 21.42
CA THR A 182 3.49 1.56 22.03
C THR A 182 3.89 2.67 21.06
N ALA A 183 3.49 3.92 21.33
CA ALA A 183 3.87 5.08 20.52
C ALA A 183 5.40 5.21 20.38
N ALA A 184 6.15 4.92 21.45
CA ALA A 184 7.61 4.98 21.42
C ALA A 184 8.20 3.97 20.43
N ARG A 185 7.74 2.71 20.46
CA ARG A 185 8.20 1.66 19.54
C ARG A 185 7.79 1.94 18.09
N LYS A 186 6.57 2.47 17.88
CA LYS A 186 6.10 2.87 16.55
C LYS A 186 7.03 3.95 15.95
N ARG A 187 7.37 4.97 16.72
CA ARG A 187 8.29 6.05 16.30
C ARG A 187 9.68 5.51 16.00
N GLU A 188 10.26 4.72 16.89
CA GLU A 188 11.60 4.14 16.73
C GLU A 188 11.73 3.33 15.45
N ILE A 189 10.80 2.40 15.22
CA ILE A 189 10.85 1.52 14.04
C ILE A 189 10.58 2.30 12.75
N CYS A 190 9.60 3.20 12.73
CA CYS A 190 9.33 4.02 11.57
C CYS A 190 10.51 4.95 11.22
N GLU A 191 11.12 5.58 12.22
CA GLU A 191 12.31 6.42 12.00
C GLU A 191 13.49 5.61 11.46
N ARG A 192 13.79 4.46 12.08
CA ARG A 192 14.85 3.55 11.61
C ARG A 192 14.59 3.10 10.17
N SER A 193 13.38 2.66 9.87
CA SER A 193 12.99 2.24 8.54
C SER A 193 13.10 3.37 7.52
N TYR A 194 12.65 4.58 7.88
CA TYR A 194 12.74 5.75 7.01
C TYR A 194 14.18 6.08 6.65
N ARG A 195 15.08 6.11 7.64
CA ARG A 195 16.51 6.39 7.40
C ARG A 195 17.14 5.35 6.48
N VAL A 196 16.88 4.07 6.71
CA VAL A 196 17.38 3.01 5.83
C VAL A 196 16.87 3.18 4.41
N LEU A 197 15.59 3.46 4.24
CA LEU A 197 14.97 3.62 2.92
C LEU A 197 15.51 4.84 2.18
N VAL A 198 15.54 5.99 2.83
CA VAL A 198 15.93 7.26 2.19
C VAL A 198 17.44 7.38 2.03
N ASP A 199 18.20 7.16 3.12
CA ASP A 199 19.63 7.46 3.16
C ASP A 199 20.48 6.33 2.54
N GLU A 200 20.09 5.06 2.73
CA GLU A 200 20.85 3.91 2.25
C GLU A 200 20.35 3.39 0.90
N VAL A 201 19.02 3.19 0.76
CA VAL A 201 18.43 2.66 -0.46
C VAL A 201 18.21 3.76 -1.51
N GLY A 202 18.05 5.02 -1.08
CA GLY A 202 17.65 6.14 -1.94
C GLY A 202 16.20 5.97 -2.44
N PHE A 203 15.32 5.40 -1.60
CA PHE A 203 13.91 5.25 -1.91
C PHE A 203 13.22 6.62 -1.89
N PRO A 204 12.32 6.94 -2.84
CA PRO A 204 11.57 8.20 -2.79
C PRO A 204 10.74 8.29 -1.51
N ALA A 205 10.93 9.35 -0.72
CA ALA A 205 10.27 9.50 0.56
C ALA A 205 8.74 9.59 0.42
N GLU A 206 8.26 10.18 -0.67
CA GLU A 206 6.85 10.30 -1.03
C GLU A 206 6.18 8.98 -1.41
N ASP A 207 6.93 7.92 -1.64
CA ASP A 207 6.44 6.58 -1.93
C ASP A 207 6.46 5.64 -0.71
N ILE A 208 6.82 6.17 0.47
CA ILE A 208 6.83 5.43 1.73
C ILE A 208 5.52 5.66 2.47
N ILE A 209 4.83 4.57 2.80
CA ILE A 209 3.57 4.58 3.55
C ILE A 209 3.78 3.71 4.80
N PHE A 210 3.80 4.30 5.98
CA PHE A 210 3.94 3.54 7.22
C PHE A 210 2.63 2.94 7.67
N ASP A 211 2.65 1.66 8.09
CA ASP A 211 1.62 1.05 8.92
C ASP A 211 2.19 0.87 10.33
N PRO A 212 1.90 1.81 11.26
CA PRO A 212 2.38 1.71 12.63
C PRO A 212 1.57 0.73 13.49
N ASN A 213 0.81 -0.16 12.92
CA ASN A 213 -0.04 -1.19 13.51
C ASN A 213 -1.20 -0.65 14.36
N ILE A 214 -2.41 -0.95 13.95
CA ILE A 214 -3.62 -0.71 14.75
C ILE A 214 -3.97 -1.98 15.51
N PHE A 215 -4.02 -1.88 16.84
CA PHE A 215 -4.41 -2.97 17.73
C PHE A 215 -5.78 -2.73 18.35
N ALA A 216 -6.42 -3.83 18.81
CA ALA A 216 -7.72 -3.80 19.42
C ALA A 216 -7.69 -3.10 20.78
N VAL A 217 -8.70 -2.27 21.04
CA VAL A 217 -8.97 -1.70 22.36
C VAL A 217 -10.08 -2.51 23.07
N ALA A 218 -10.29 -2.24 24.37
CA ALA A 218 -11.32 -2.89 25.18
C ALA A 218 -11.21 -4.42 25.20
N THR A 219 -10.00 -4.95 25.25
CA THR A 219 -9.71 -6.38 25.31
C THR A 219 -9.83 -6.96 26.73
N GLY A 220 -9.98 -6.12 27.75
CA GLY A 220 -9.91 -6.48 29.16
C GLY A 220 -8.50 -6.56 29.74
N ILE A 221 -7.47 -6.26 28.93
CA ILE A 221 -6.07 -6.21 29.32
C ILE A 221 -5.68 -4.72 29.46
N GLU A 222 -5.13 -4.32 30.61
CA GLU A 222 -4.86 -2.91 30.92
C GLU A 222 -3.85 -2.27 29.98
N GLU A 223 -2.81 -3.02 29.60
CA GLU A 223 -1.75 -2.60 28.69
C GLU A 223 -2.30 -2.24 27.28
N HIS A 224 -3.46 -2.78 26.89
CA HIS A 224 -4.08 -2.52 25.60
C HIS A 224 -4.93 -1.23 25.55
N ASN A 225 -5.16 -0.60 26.71
CA ASN A 225 -6.06 0.56 26.79
C ASN A 225 -5.58 1.76 25.96
N ASN A 226 -4.27 1.91 25.78
CA ASN A 226 -3.67 3.03 25.06
C ASN A 226 -3.42 2.78 23.57
N TYR A 227 -3.62 1.60 23.04
CA TYR A 227 -3.24 1.24 21.67
C TYR A 227 -3.79 2.19 20.59
N ALA A 228 -5.03 2.68 20.72
CA ALA A 228 -5.58 3.65 19.80
C ALA A 228 -4.90 5.03 19.91
N VAL A 229 -4.61 5.45 21.13
CA VAL A 229 -3.88 6.72 21.41
C VAL A 229 -2.46 6.64 20.87
N ASP A 230 -1.78 5.52 21.12
CA ASP A 230 -0.42 5.26 20.62
C ASP A 230 -0.32 5.37 19.10
N PHE A 231 -1.33 4.86 18.38
CA PHE A 231 -1.39 4.98 16.91
C PHE A 231 -1.61 6.43 16.48
N ILE A 232 -2.55 7.15 17.10
CA ILE A 232 -2.85 8.56 16.81
C ILE A 232 -1.61 9.44 17.04
N GLU A 233 -0.92 9.25 18.18
CA GLU A 233 0.32 9.97 18.49
C GLU A 233 1.46 9.66 17.53
N ALA A 234 1.61 8.37 17.15
CA ALA A 234 2.60 7.96 16.17
C ALA A 234 2.32 8.58 14.80
N THR A 235 1.04 8.65 14.39
CA THR A 235 0.62 9.31 13.14
C THR A 235 1.09 10.77 13.12
N GLY A 236 0.77 11.55 14.14
CA GLY A 236 1.21 12.95 14.23
C GLY A 236 2.73 13.11 14.24
N TRP A 237 3.42 12.24 14.97
CA TRP A 237 4.88 12.27 15.00
C TRP A 237 5.52 11.95 13.65
N ILE A 238 5.04 10.92 12.94
CA ILE A 238 5.53 10.54 11.61
C ILE A 238 5.37 11.71 10.63
N LYS A 239 4.19 12.34 10.61
CA LYS A 239 3.92 13.48 9.71
C LYS A 239 4.81 14.69 9.97
N GLN A 240 5.22 14.90 11.22
CA GLN A 240 6.07 16.02 11.61
C GLN A 240 7.57 15.75 11.40
N ASN A 241 8.01 14.50 11.50
CA ASN A 241 9.43 14.16 11.59
C ASN A 241 9.96 13.36 10.38
N LEU A 242 9.08 12.71 9.61
CA LEU A 242 9.45 11.91 8.44
C LEU A 242 8.86 12.56 7.16
N PRO A 243 9.58 13.53 6.55
CA PRO A 243 9.06 14.30 5.43
C PRO A 243 8.53 13.42 4.29
N HIS A 244 7.39 13.81 3.74
CA HIS A 244 6.67 13.16 2.63
C HIS A 244 6.09 11.77 2.92
N ALA A 245 6.45 11.11 4.02
CA ALA A 245 5.88 9.82 4.37
C ALA A 245 4.38 9.93 4.67
N MET A 246 3.65 8.89 4.32
CA MET A 246 2.22 8.74 4.57
C MET A 246 1.96 7.66 5.60
N ILE A 247 0.71 7.56 6.07
CA ILE A 247 0.29 6.57 7.05
C ILE A 247 -0.90 5.78 6.50
N SER A 248 -0.88 4.47 6.75
CA SER A 248 -1.96 3.54 6.49
C SER A 248 -2.27 2.74 7.75
N GLY A 249 -3.40 2.04 7.77
CA GLY A 249 -3.74 1.11 8.84
C GLY A 249 -5.06 0.41 8.61
N GLY A 250 -5.15 -0.83 9.09
CA GLY A 250 -6.36 -1.62 9.07
C GLY A 250 -7.33 -1.15 10.17
N VAL A 251 -8.18 -0.17 9.88
CA VAL A 251 -9.05 0.48 10.87
C VAL A 251 -9.96 -0.49 11.63
N SER A 252 -10.39 -1.58 10.99
CA SER A 252 -11.27 -2.58 11.64
C SER A 252 -10.62 -3.27 12.85
N ASN A 253 -9.30 -3.26 12.96
CA ASN A 253 -8.57 -3.87 14.06
C ASN A 253 -8.85 -3.17 15.40
N VAL A 254 -9.02 -1.84 15.41
CA VAL A 254 -9.27 -1.09 16.66
C VAL A 254 -10.52 -1.59 17.40
N SER A 255 -11.53 -2.04 16.66
CA SER A 255 -12.84 -2.50 17.18
C SER A 255 -13.00 -4.02 17.23
N PHE A 256 -11.90 -4.78 17.14
CA PHE A 256 -11.94 -6.24 17.06
C PHE A 256 -12.70 -6.88 18.23
N SER A 257 -12.57 -6.33 19.44
CA SER A 257 -13.28 -6.80 20.64
C SER A 257 -14.80 -6.67 20.56
N PHE A 258 -15.31 -5.88 19.61
CA PHE A 258 -16.74 -5.64 19.38
C PHE A 258 -17.29 -6.34 18.14
N ARG A 259 -16.61 -7.37 17.64
CA ARG A 259 -17.13 -8.16 16.50
C ARG A 259 -18.54 -8.67 16.76
N GLY A 260 -19.42 -8.46 15.77
CA GLY A 260 -20.85 -8.79 15.87
C GLY A 260 -21.74 -7.64 16.37
N ASN A 261 -21.15 -6.51 16.78
CA ASN A 261 -21.88 -5.29 17.15
C ASN A 261 -21.49 -4.15 16.18
N GLU A 262 -22.03 -4.19 14.97
CA GLU A 262 -21.64 -3.25 13.90
C GLU A 262 -21.90 -1.76 14.25
N PRO A 263 -23.03 -1.37 14.89
CA PRO A 263 -23.23 0.04 15.26
C PRO A 263 -22.13 0.59 16.19
N VAL A 264 -21.68 -0.22 17.15
CA VAL A 264 -20.59 0.18 18.05
C VAL A 264 -19.26 0.25 17.30
N ARG A 265 -18.99 -0.70 16.41
CA ARG A 265 -17.78 -0.70 15.58
C ARG A 265 -17.70 0.53 14.69
N GLU A 266 -18.79 0.87 14.00
CA GLU A 266 -18.88 2.07 13.16
C GLU A 266 -18.61 3.35 13.95
N ALA A 267 -19.18 3.47 15.15
CA ALA A 267 -18.92 4.61 16.03
C ALA A 267 -17.45 4.70 16.46
N ILE A 268 -16.82 3.58 16.82
CA ILE A 268 -15.40 3.51 17.17
C ILE A 268 -14.53 3.93 15.97
N HIS A 269 -14.84 3.39 14.78
CA HIS A 269 -14.11 3.75 13.55
C HIS A 269 -14.21 5.25 13.23
N ALA A 270 -15.41 5.82 13.33
CA ALA A 270 -15.62 7.24 13.04
C ALA A 270 -14.82 8.13 13.99
N VAL A 271 -14.85 7.86 15.29
CA VAL A 271 -14.08 8.63 16.30
C VAL A 271 -12.57 8.44 16.10
N PHE A 272 -12.12 7.22 15.91
CA PHE A 272 -10.71 6.91 15.73
C PHE A 272 -10.16 7.60 14.47
N LEU A 273 -10.82 7.46 13.32
CA LEU A 273 -10.42 8.09 12.07
C LEU A 273 -10.43 9.62 12.15
N TYR A 274 -11.43 10.20 12.83
CA TYR A 274 -11.45 11.65 13.05
C TYR A 274 -10.19 12.14 13.73
N HIS A 275 -9.71 11.44 14.76
CA HIS A 275 -8.49 11.81 15.45
C HIS A 275 -7.23 11.54 14.62
N CYS A 276 -7.16 10.43 13.89
CA CYS A 276 -6.05 10.13 13.00
C CYS A 276 -5.90 11.17 11.89
N ILE A 277 -7.00 11.50 11.19
CA ILE A 277 -7.01 12.49 10.09
C ILE A 277 -6.60 13.88 10.59
N LYS A 278 -6.91 14.23 11.83
CA LYS A 278 -6.46 15.50 12.44
C LYS A 278 -4.95 15.56 12.69
N GLN A 279 -4.31 14.43 12.82
CA GLN A 279 -2.86 14.35 13.06
C GLN A 279 -2.06 14.30 11.76
N GLY A 280 -2.67 13.99 10.65
CA GLY A 280 -2.02 13.91 9.34
C GLY A 280 -2.75 13.06 8.34
#